data_f922ede4fc94b5d6d8d4def25862fd88
#
_entry.id   f922ede4fc94b5d6d8d4def25862fd88
#
_cell.length_a   1.000
_cell.length_b   1.000
_cell.length_c   1.000
_cell.angle_alpha   90.00
_cell.angle_beta   90.00
_cell.angle_gamma   90.00
#
_symmetry.space_group_name_H-M   'P 1'
#
loop_
_entity.id
_entity.type
_entity.pdbx_description
1 polymer ?
#
loop_
_entity_poly.entity_id
_entity_poly.type
_entity_poly.pdbx_seq_one_letter_code
_entity_poly.pdbx_strand_id
1 'polypeptide(L)'
;MIIKRTRQEFSMADKPHLNMIITGHIDNGKSTTMGHFLMDLGVVDQRTIDAHAAESEKTGKGDTFKYAWVMDNIKDERERGITIDLAFQKFDTPKFNYTLIDAPGHRDFIKNMITGASEADCAVLVLSAKPGETDTAIAPGGQAREHAFLLKTLGVGQIIVAINKMDDSNFAEDAYNAAVEKGKGLIKSCGYKPDEVPFIPVSGWKGDNLVKKSENMGWYSGKTLLEAFDDFKAPEKPTGKPLRLPIQDVYSITGVGTVPVGRVETGEMKPGQKIVVMPSGAQGEIKSIESHHAELPSAEAGDNIGFNLRGIEKKDIKRGDVLGTPDAPPAVAKEFKAQIIVIHHPTAIAPGYTPVMHAHTAQVAATITEFLGKINPQTGAMDEENPKFLKVGDSAIVKIRPVRPTPIETFQEFPEMGRFALRDMGATIAAGVVKEITEAHTP
;
A
#
# COMPACT_ATOMS: atom_id res chain seq x y z
N MET A 1 -14.94 22.78 -43.34
CA MET A 1 -15.75 22.96 -42.13
C MET A 1 -15.01 22.22 -41.02
N ILE A 2 -14.18 22.96 -40.26
CA ILE A 2 -13.25 22.40 -39.25
C ILE A 2 -14.00 22.34 -37.95
N ILE A 3 -14.29 21.12 -37.49
CA ILE A 3 -14.88 20.89 -36.17
C ILE A 3 -13.79 21.09 -35.11
N LYS A 4 -13.79 22.27 -34.49
CA LYS A 4 -13.04 22.52 -33.26
C LYS A 4 -13.65 21.66 -32.13
N ARG A 5 -12.99 20.56 -31.75
CA ARG A 5 -13.22 19.92 -30.47
C ARG A 5 -12.66 20.84 -29.39
N THR A 6 -13.53 21.50 -28.68
CA THR A 6 -13.22 22.18 -27.42
C THR A 6 -12.82 21.13 -26.39
N ARG A 7 -11.51 20.97 -26.17
CA ARG A 7 -11.00 20.40 -24.91
C ARG A 7 -11.40 21.36 -23.80
N GLN A 8 -12.33 20.96 -22.94
CA GLN A 8 -12.47 21.59 -21.63
C GLN A 8 -11.20 21.20 -20.86
N GLU A 9 -10.27 22.13 -20.78
CA GLU A 9 -9.15 22.09 -19.82
C GLU A 9 -9.74 22.31 -18.43
N PHE A 10 -10.08 21.22 -17.73
CA PHE A 10 -10.18 21.27 -16.29
C PHE A 10 -8.75 21.49 -15.77
N SER A 11 -8.55 22.55 -15.01
CA SER A 11 -7.31 22.86 -14.32
C SER A 11 -6.89 21.64 -13.48
N MET A 12 -5.66 21.15 -13.64
CA MET A 12 -5.09 20.02 -12.88
C MET A 12 -5.00 20.29 -11.36
N ALA A 13 -5.32 21.49 -10.91
CA ALA A 13 -5.12 21.96 -9.53
C ALA A 13 -6.30 21.67 -8.55
N ASP A 14 -7.44 21.16 -9.03
CA ASP A 14 -8.67 21.13 -8.21
C ASP A 14 -9.23 19.74 -7.88
N LYS A 15 -8.63 18.65 -8.39
CA LYS A 15 -9.14 17.30 -8.08
C LYS A 15 -8.46 16.72 -6.84
N PRO A 16 -9.22 16.07 -5.94
CA PRO A 16 -8.61 15.36 -4.81
C PRO A 16 -7.64 14.29 -5.30
N HIS A 17 -6.52 14.16 -4.59
CA HIS A 17 -5.50 13.15 -4.86
C HIS A 17 -5.75 11.89 -4.04
N LEU A 18 -5.53 10.72 -4.65
CA LEU A 18 -5.62 9.41 -4.03
C LEU A 18 -4.38 8.56 -4.38
N ASN A 19 -3.83 7.90 -3.39
CA ASN A 19 -2.82 6.86 -3.59
C ASN A 19 -3.52 5.50 -3.71
N MET A 20 -3.37 4.83 -4.84
CA MET A 20 -4.00 3.54 -5.11
C MET A 20 -2.95 2.45 -5.27
N ILE A 21 -3.03 1.42 -4.45
CA ILE A 21 -2.16 0.25 -4.59
C ILE A 21 -2.85 -0.85 -5.40
N ILE A 22 -2.11 -1.44 -6.37
CA ILE A 22 -2.52 -2.68 -6.99
C ILE A 22 -1.75 -3.84 -6.38
N THR A 23 -2.46 -4.92 -6.05
CA THR A 23 -1.91 -6.06 -5.35
C THR A 23 -2.62 -7.37 -5.71
N GLY A 24 -2.07 -8.50 -5.28
CA GLY A 24 -2.59 -9.84 -5.59
C GLY A 24 -1.46 -10.84 -5.73
N HIS A 25 -1.82 -12.09 -6.04
CA HIS A 25 -0.84 -13.18 -6.20
C HIS A 25 0.13 -12.91 -7.36
N ILE A 26 1.30 -13.54 -7.30
CA ILE A 26 2.23 -13.59 -8.44
C ILE A 26 1.50 -14.14 -9.68
N ASP A 27 1.80 -13.65 -10.86
CA ASP A 27 1.22 -14.05 -12.15
C ASP A 27 -0.28 -13.79 -12.33
N ASN A 28 -0.96 -13.13 -11.39
CA ASN A 28 -2.37 -12.71 -11.59
C ASN A 28 -2.52 -11.54 -12.58
N GLY A 29 -1.40 -11.02 -13.13
CA GLY A 29 -1.40 -10.01 -14.18
C GLY A 29 -1.60 -8.56 -13.68
N LYS A 30 -1.17 -8.22 -12.46
CA LYS A 30 -1.25 -6.86 -11.88
C LYS A 30 -0.62 -5.81 -12.80
N SER A 31 0.68 -5.92 -13.02
CA SER A 31 1.46 -4.94 -13.82
C SER A 31 0.98 -4.93 -15.28
N THR A 32 0.59 -6.09 -15.84
CA THR A 32 -0.01 -6.16 -17.19
C THR A 32 -1.33 -5.41 -17.26
N THR A 33 -2.22 -5.60 -16.28
CA THR A 33 -3.53 -4.93 -16.22
C THR A 33 -3.36 -3.43 -16.14
N MET A 34 -2.48 -2.95 -15.25
CA MET A 34 -2.29 -1.51 -15.09
C MET A 34 -1.49 -0.87 -16.22
N GLY A 35 -0.50 -1.56 -16.77
CA GLY A 35 0.23 -1.06 -17.94
C GLY A 35 -0.69 -0.91 -19.16
N HIS A 36 -1.58 -1.85 -19.41
CA HIS A 36 -2.59 -1.73 -20.46
C HIS A 36 -3.61 -0.63 -20.16
N PHE A 37 -4.08 -0.56 -18.92
CA PHE A 37 -4.98 0.51 -18.47
C PHE A 37 -4.37 1.90 -18.71
N LEU A 38 -3.10 2.12 -18.37
CA LEU A 38 -2.39 3.40 -18.58
C LEU A 38 -2.22 3.72 -20.07
N MET A 39 -2.00 2.71 -20.91
CA MET A 39 -1.95 2.87 -22.37
C MET A 39 -3.32 3.28 -22.91
N ASP A 40 -4.40 2.60 -22.51
CA ASP A 40 -5.76 2.90 -22.97
C ASP A 40 -6.25 4.30 -22.52
N LEU A 41 -5.74 4.79 -21.37
CA LEU A 41 -5.96 6.17 -20.94
C LEU A 41 -5.11 7.19 -21.72
N GLY A 42 -4.12 6.75 -22.49
CA GLY A 42 -3.19 7.62 -23.20
C GLY A 42 -2.11 8.27 -22.31
N VAL A 43 -1.88 7.73 -21.10
CA VAL A 43 -0.77 8.12 -20.22
C VAL A 43 0.55 7.60 -20.78
N VAL A 44 0.53 6.40 -21.35
CA VAL A 44 1.66 5.78 -22.06
C VAL A 44 1.33 5.68 -23.53
N ASP A 45 2.26 6.11 -24.37
CA ASP A 45 2.05 6.09 -25.82
C ASP A 45 2.31 4.69 -26.45
N GLN A 46 1.71 4.45 -27.61
CA GLN A 46 1.85 3.20 -28.33
C GLN A 46 3.30 2.89 -28.71
N ARG A 47 4.13 3.90 -28.97
CA ARG A 47 5.55 3.73 -29.34
C ARG A 47 6.35 3.11 -28.20
N THR A 48 6.04 3.50 -26.96
CA THR A 48 6.64 2.91 -25.75
C THR A 48 6.28 1.43 -25.64
N ILE A 49 5.01 1.08 -25.87
CA ILE A 49 4.55 -0.32 -25.87
C ILE A 49 5.22 -1.14 -26.99
N ASP A 50 5.32 -0.58 -28.20
CA ASP A 50 5.98 -1.23 -29.33
C ASP A 50 7.48 -1.46 -29.06
N ALA A 51 8.15 -0.51 -28.41
CA ALA A 51 9.55 -0.64 -28.00
C ALA A 51 9.71 -1.76 -26.94
N HIS A 52 8.81 -1.82 -25.95
CA HIS A 52 8.81 -2.90 -24.97
C HIS A 52 8.54 -4.27 -25.61
N ALA A 53 7.62 -4.36 -26.56
CA ALA A 53 7.35 -5.61 -27.30
C ALA A 53 8.61 -6.09 -28.04
N ALA A 54 9.27 -5.18 -28.77
CA ALA A 54 10.49 -5.52 -29.50
C ALA A 54 11.67 -5.95 -28.59
N GLU A 55 11.78 -5.33 -27.40
CA GLU A 55 12.80 -5.70 -26.41
C GLU A 55 12.45 -7.02 -25.72
N SER A 56 11.16 -7.26 -25.40
CA SER A 56 10.68 -8.51 -24.81
C SER A 56 10.89 -9.71 -25.72
N GLU A 57 10.68 -9.55 -27.02
CA GLU A 57 11.00 -10.59 -28.02
C GLU A 57 12.49 -10.93 -28.03
N LYS A 58 13.37 -9.93 -28.00
CA LYS A 58 14.84 -10.14 -27.96
C LYS A 58 15.30 -10.89 -26.72
N THR A 59 14.61 -10.71 -25.60
CA THR A 59 14.90 -11.42 -24.34
C THR A 59 14.24 -12.79 -24.23
N GLY A 60 13.50 -13.22 -25.25
CA GLY A 60 12.84 -14.55 -25.32
C GLY A 60 11.58 -14.68 -24.45
N LYS A 61 11.03 -13.56 -23.94
CA LYS A 61 9.83 -13.56 -23.10
C LYS A 61 8.51 -13.42 -23.87
N GLY A 62 8.60 -13.14 -25.17
CA GLY A 62 7.43 -12.99 -26.04
C GLY A 62 6.65 -11.67 -25.78
N ASP A 63 5.56 -11.48 -26.52
CA ASP A 63 4.77 -10.25 -26.52
C ASP A 63 4.01 -9.99 -25.20
N THR A 64 3.93 -10.98 -24.29
CA THR A 64 3.11 -10.94 -23.08
C THR A 64 3.58 -9.92 -22.04
N PHE A 65 4.84 -9.48 -22.08
CA PHE A 65 5.42 -8.57 -21.09
C PHE A 65 5.38 -7.08 -21.48
N LYS A 66 4.96 -6.74 -22.70
CA LYS A 66 4.98 -5.35 -23.19
C LYS A 66 4.24 -4.35 -22.30
N TYR A 67 3.11 -4.77 -21.71
CA TYR A 67 2.36 -3.93 -20.79
C TYR A 67 2.96 -3.93 -19.37
N ALA A 68 3.41 -5.09 -18.89
CA ALA A 68 4.02 -5.19 -17.56
C ALA A 68 5.25 -4.28 -17.45
N TRP A 69 6.03 -4.14 -18.50
CA TRP A 69 7.24 -3.30 -18.53
C TRP A 69 6.97 -1.80 -18.47
N VAL A 70 5.74 -1.37 -18.57
CA VAL A 70 5.32 0.01 -18.22
C VAL A 70 5.56 0.29 -16.73
N MET A 71 5.34 -0.74 -15.89
CA MET A 71 5.51 -0.68 -14.45
C MET A 71 6.90 -1.14 -14.02
N ASP A 72 7.47 -2.15 -14.68
CA ASP A 72 8.77 -2.75 -14.34
C ASP A 72 9.93 -1.86 -14.85
N ASN A 73 10.45 -1.02 -13.97
CA ASN A 73 11.47 -0.02 -14.31
C ASN A 73 12.91 -0.55 -14.16
N ILE A 74 13.12 -1.65 -13.41
CA ILE A 74 14.43 -2.20 -13.09
C ILE A 74 14.77 -3.35 -14.05
N LYS A 75 16.03 -3.41 -14.52
CA LYS A 75 16.48 -4.46 -15.43
C LYS A 75 16.25 -5.87 -14.86
N ASP A 76 16.51 -6.06 -13.56
CA ASP A 76 16.30 -7.34 -12.87
C ASP A 76 14.82 -7.78 -12.88
N GLU A 77 13.86 -6.84 -12.77
CA GLU A 77 12.42 -7.12 -12.89
C GLU A 77 12.08 -7.63 -14.28
N ARG A 78 12.57 -6.94 -15.30
CA ARG A 78 12.38 -7.34 -16.71
C ARG A 78 13.02 -8.68 -17.03
N GLU A 79 14.21 -8.96 -16.48
CA GLU A 79 14.89 -10.25 -16.67
C GLU A 79 14.18 -11.40 -15.95
N ARG A 80 13.66 -11.18 -14.74
CA ARG A 80 12.96 -12.21 -13.95
C ARG A 80 11.48 -12.33 -14.31
N GLY A 81 10.85 -11.25 -14.80
CA GLY A 81 9.41 -11.16 -15.07
C GLY A 81 8.58 -11.05 -13.80
N ILE A 82 9.14 -10.46 -12.74
CA ILE A 82 8.47 -10.22 -11.45
C ILE A 82 8.81 -8.83 -10.94
N THR A 83 7.83 -8.12 -10.40
CA THR A 83 8.03 -6.84 -9.71
C THR A 83 8.80 -7.06 -8.41
N ILE A 84 9.85 -6.32 -8.19
CA ILE A 84 10.75 -6.40 -7.01
C ILE A 84 10.54 -5.22 -6.08
N ASP A 85 10.47 -4.02 -6.63
CA ASP A 85 10.30 -2.77 -5.89
C ASP A 85 8.95 -2.13 -6.18
N LEU A 86 8.62 -1.03 -5.48
CA LEU A 86 7.41 -0.26 -5.75
C LEU A 86 7.61 0.58 -7.01
N ALA A 87 6.65 0.49 -7.92
CA ALA A 87 6.59 1.39 -9.06
C ALA A 87 5.44 2.40 -8.89
N PHE A 88 5.71 3.65 -9.24
CA PHE A 88 4.77 4.75 -9.08
C PHE A 88 4.44 5.34 -10.45
N GLN A 89 3.16 5.45 -10.77
CA GLN A 89 2.67 6.09 -11.99
C GLN A 89 1.50 7.00 -11.66
N LYS A 90 1.37 8.11 -12.41
CA LYS A 90 0.23 9.02 -12.23
C LYS A 90 -0.76 8.85 -13.36
N PHE A 91 -2.03 8.95 -13.01
CA PHE A 91 -3.11 9.07 -13.98
C PHE A 91 -4.28 9.86 -13.40
N ASP A 92 -5.13 10.35 -14.29
CA ASP A 92 -6.31 11.12 -13.93
C ASP A 92 -7.58 10.40 -14.33
N THR A 93 -8.59 10.48 -13.46
CA THR A 93 -9.97 10.15 -13.78
C THR A 93 -10.81 11.42 -13.86
N PRO A 94 -12.08 11.36 -14.26
CA PRO A 94 -12.97 12.52 -14.18
C PRO A 94 -13.01 13.19 -12.80
N LYS A 95 -12.93 12.41 -11.69
CA LYS A 95 -13.07 12.95 -10.33
C LYS A 95 -11.77 13.13 -9.57
N PHE A 96 -10.75 12.32 -9.82
CA PHE A 96 -9.56 12.22 -8.97
C PHE A 96 -8.26 12.26 -9.77
N ASN A 97 -7.20 12.73 -9.10
CA ASN A 97 -5.81 12.48 -9.49
C ASN A 97 -5.32 11.26 -8.73
N TYR A 98 -4.72 10.28 -9.41
CA TYR A 98 -4.20 9.08 -8.79
C TYR A 98 -2.68 8.99 -8.86
N THR A 99 -2.06 8.55 -7.76
CA THR A 99 -0.76 7.89 -7.78
C THR A 99 -0.98 6.40 -7.65
N LEU A 100 -0.76 5.67 -8.74
CA LEU A 100 -0.76 4.22 -8.76
C LEU A 100 0.54 3.70 -8.15
N ILE A 101 0.40 2.76 -7.23
CA ILE A 101 1.51 2.03 -6.57
C ILE A 101 1.40 0.57 -7.00
N ASP A 102 2.29 0.12 -7.90
CA ASP A 102 2.37 -1.31 -8.23
C ASP A 102 3.23 -2.03 -7.20
N ALA A 103 2.63 -3.00 -6.51
CA ALA A 103 3.27 -3.73 -5.43
C ALA A 103 3.69 -5.14 -5.87
N PRO A 104 4.90 -5.59 -5.45
CA PRO A 104 5.35 -6.95 -5.72
C PRO A 104 4.35 -8.01 -5.28
N GLY A 105 4.09 -9.00 -6.14
CA GLY A 105 3.24 -10.14 -5.80
C GLY A 105 4.00 -11.27 -5.10
N HIS A 106 5.33 -11.29 -5.15
CA HIS A 106 6.12 -12.37 -4.60
C HIS A 106 6.39 -12.19 -3.10
N ARG A 107 6.27 -13.26 -2.31
CA ARG A 107 6.43 -13.24 -0.84
C ARG A 107 7.79 -12.69 -0.36
N ASP A 108 8.85 -12.84 -1.15
CA ASP A 108 10.18 -12.35 -0.78
C ASP A 108 10.25 -10.81 -0.75
N PHE A 109 9.33 -10.14 -1.47
CA PHE A 109 9.25 -8.69 -1.58
C PHE A 109 8.06 -8.07 -0.83
N ILE A 110 7.40 -8.84 0.03
CA ILE A 110 6.23 -8.39 0.80
C ILE A 110 6.50 -7.17 1.67
N LYS A 111 7.77 -6.94 2.07
CA LYS A 111 8.17 -5.72 2.80
C LYS A 111 7.90 -4.45 1.98
N ASN A 112 8.11 -4.50 0.65
CA ASN A 112 7.83 -3.40 -0.25
C ASN A 112 6.32 -3.24 -0.42
N MET A 113 5.56 -4.36 -0.52
CA MET A 113 4.10 -4.35 -0.51
C MET A 113 3.53 -3.68 0.75
N ILE A 114 4.09 -3.98 1.95
CA ILE A 114 3.67 -3.34 3.21
C ILE A 114 3.92 -1.83 3.16
N THR A 115 5.08 -1.41 2.66
CA THR A 115 5.39 0.02 2.50
C THR A 115 4.38 0.70 1.56
N GLY A 116 4.14 0.13 0.38
CA GLY A 116 3.14 0.67 -0.56
C GLY A 116 1.72 0.68 0.01
N ALA A 117 1.34 -0.37 0.75
CA ALA A 117 0.02 -0.45 1.37
C ALA A 117 -0.15 0.58 2.51
N SER A 118 0.92 0.93 3.23
CA SER A 118 0.85 1.97 4.26
C SER A 118 0.66 3.38 3.67
N GLU A 119 1.03 3.58 2.42
CA GLU A 119 0.88 4.85 1.71
C GLU A 119 -0.46 4.94 0.92
N ALA A 120 -1.20 3.83 0.81
CA ALA A 120 -2.38 3.75 -0.05
C ALA A 120 -3.68 4.16 0.67
N ASP A 121 -4.53 4.91 -0.04
CA ASP A 121 -5.87 5.29 0.40
C ASP A 121 -6.92 4.27 -0.04
N CYS A 122 -6.68 3.61 -1.17
CA CYS A 122 -7.54 2.59 -1.75
C CYS A 122 -6.73 1.51 -2.48
N ALA A 123 -7.35 0.40 -2.80
CA ALA A 123 -6.66 -0.73 -3.40
C ALA A 123 -7.44 -1.41 -4.51
N VAL A 124 -6.69 -2.02 -5.45
CA VAL A 124 -7.19 -3.02 -6.39
C VAL A 124 -6.55 -4.37 -6.05
N LEU A 125 -7.36 -5.33 -5.66
CA LEU A 125 -6.93 -6.72 -5.48
C LEU A 125 -7.22 -7.51 -6.75
N VAL A 126 -6.18 -8.04 -7.39
CA VAL A 126 -6.30 -8.82 -8.63
C VAL A 126 -6.39 -10.31 -8.29
N LEU A 127 -7.50 -10.93 -8.65
CA LEU A 127 -7.71 -12.38 -8.64
C LEU A 127 -7.82 -12.88 -10.09
N SER A 128 -7.72 -14.17 -10.30
CA SER A 128 -7.77 -14.79 -11.64
C SER A 128 -9.09 -15.52 -11.87
N ALA A 129 -9.68 -15.38 -13.05
CA ALA A 129 -10.80 -16.21 -13.48
C ALA A 129 -10.37 -17.63 -13.88
N LYS A 130 -9.06 -17.85 -14.11
CA LYS A 130 -8.54 -19.15 -14.53
C LYS A 130 -8.69 -20.19 -13.42
N PRO A 131 -9.24 -21.37 -13.73
CA PRO A 131 -9.48 -22.42 -12.74
C PRO A 131 -8.21 -22.80 -11.95
N GLY A 132 -8.31 -22.88 -10.62
CA GLY A 132 -7.25 -23.27 -9.71
C GLY A 132 -6.28 -22.14 -9.29
N GLU A 133 -6.11 -21.09 -10.09
CA GLU A 133 -5.21 -19.97 -9.74
C GLU A 133 -5.72 -19.20 -8.52
N THR A 134 -7.02 -18.86 -8.48
CA THR A 134 -7.61 -18.18 -7.32
C THR A 134 -7.58 -19.04 -6.08
N ASP A 135 -7.82 -20.36 -6.18
CA ASP A 135 -7.75 -21.27 -5.04
C ASP A 135 -6.37 -21.25 -4.37
N THR A 136 -5.31 -21.30 -5.17
CA THR A 136 -3.92 -21.19 -4.70
C THR A 136 -3.65 -19.82 -4.08
N ALA A 137 -4.12 -18.76 -4.71
CA ALA A 137 -3.89 -17.37 -4.28
C ALA A 137 -4.53 -17.04 -2.92
N ILE A 138 -5.69 -17.66 -2.59
CA ILE A 138 -6.45 -17.40 -1.36
C ILE A 138 -6.29 -18.47 -0.28
N ALA A 139 -5.63 -19.59 -0.58
CA ALA A 139 -5.34 -20.64 0.39
C ALA A 139 -4.52 -20.10 1.59
N PRO A 140 -4.46 -20.82 2.72
CA PRO A 140 -3.51 -20.51 3.80
C PRO A 140 -2.07 -20.41 3.26
N GLY A 141 -1.41 -19.24 3.43
CA GLY A 141 -0.09 -18.94 2.85
C GLY A 141 -0.14 -18.42 1.42
N GLY A 142 -1.30 -18.29 0.80
CA GLY A 142 -1.50 -17.64 -0.49
C GLY A 142 -1.32 -16.12 -0.40
N GLN A 143 -0.66 -15.54 -1.40
CA GLN A 143 -0.27 -14.13 -1.35
C GLN A 143 -1.46 -13.17 -1.47
N ALA A 144 -2.48 -13.50 -2.27
CA ALA A 144 -3.68 -12.65 -2.33
C ALA A 144 -4.39 -12.56 -0.97
N ARG A 145 -4.41 -13.68 -0.21
CA ARG A 145 -4.91 -13.71 1.16
C ARG A 145 -4.08 -12.81 2.07
N GLU A 146 -2.76 -12.97 2.07
CA GLU A 146 -1.85 -12.18 2.89
C GLU A 146 -1.97 -10.68 2.58
N HIS A 147 -2.00 -10.33 1.30
CA HIS A 147 -2.15 -8.95 0.85
C HIS A 147 -3.49 -8.33 1.28
N ALA A 148 -4.61 -9.04 1.14
CA ALA A 148 -5.91 -8.54 1.56
C ALA A 148 -5.98 -8.29 3.08
N PHE A 149 -5.38 -9.16 3.90
CA PHE A 149 -5.26 -8.94 5.34
C PHE A 149 -4.38 -7.72 5.65
N LEU A 150 -3.24 -7.59 5.00
CA LEU A 150 -2.32 -6.45 5.19
C LEU A 150 -2.97 -5.13 4.81
N LEU A 151 -3.65 -5.06 3.66
CA LEU A 151 -4.40 -3.86 3.24
C LEU A 151 -5.36 -3.42 4.33
N LYS A 152 -6.21 -4.33 4.82
CA LYS A 152 -7.18 -3.99 5.87
C LYS A 152 -6.51 -3.53 7.15
N THR A 153 -5.47 -4.21 7.58
CA THR A 153 -4.73 -3.90 8.81
C THR A 153 -4.02 -2.55 8.73
N LEU A 154 -3.41 -2.27 7.58
CA LEU A 154 -2.70 -1.01 7.34
C LEU A 154 -3.65 0.16 7.07
N GLY A 155 -4.96 -0.09 7.05
CA GLY A 155 -5.97 0.96 7.03
C GLY A 155 -6.58 1.26 5.67
N VAL A 156 -6.25 0.49 4.64
CA VAL A 156 -6.90 0.61 3.34
C VAL A 156 -8.34 0.11 3.47
N GLY A 157 -9.26 1.06 3.66
CA GLY A 157 -10.68 0.79 3.89
C GLY A 157 -11.47 0.47 2.64
N GLN A 158 -11.02 0.96 1.49
CA GLN A 158 -11.72 0.88 0.21
C GLN A 158 -10.94 -0.02 -0.76
N ILE A 159 -11.62 -1.02 -1.31
CA ILE A 159 -11.00 -2.01 -2.20
C ILE A 159 -11.94 -2.34 -3.36
N ILE A 160 -11.35 -2.52 -4.54
CA ILE A 160 -11.99 -3.14 -5.71
C ILE A 160 -11.33 -4.49 -5.95
N VAL A 161 -12.09 -5.50 -6.34
CA VAL A 161 -11.56 -6.79 -6.77
C VAL A 161 -11.67 -6.91 -8.28
N ALA A 162 -10.55 -6.94 -8.98
CA ALA A 162 -10.49 -7.21 -10.41
C ALA A 162 -10.34 -8.72 -10.64
N ILE A 163 -11.32 -9.34 -11.29
CA ILE A 163 -11.26 -10.73 -11.72
C ILE A 163 -10.65 -10.75 -13.12
N ASN A 164 -9.34 -10.95 -13.16
CA ASN A 164 -8.52 -10.88 -14.36
C ASN A 164 -8.44 -12.22 -15.11
N LYS A 165 -7.85 -12.20 -16.31
CA LYS A 165 -7.68 -13.35 -17.20
C LYS A 165 -9.02 -13.95 -17.69
N MET A 166 -10.03 -13.08 -17.89
CA MET A 166 -11.30 -13.52 -18.44
C MET A 166 -11.14 -14.13 -19.84
N ASP A 167 -10.14 -13.67 -20.61
CA ASP A 167 -9.77 -14.22 -21.91
C ASP A 167 -9.31 -15.68 -21.82
N ASP A 168 -8.56 -16.09 -20.79
CA ASP A 168 -8.16 -17.49 -20.54
C ASP A 168 -9.36 -18.41 -20.23
N SER A 169 -10.47 -17.83 -19.79
CA SER A 169 -11.72 -18.53 -19.49
C SER A 169 -12.79 -18.33 -20.59
N ASN A 170 -12.39 -17.90 -21.79
CA ASN A 170 -13.29 -17.58 -22.91
C ASN A 170 -14.42 -16.61 -22.53
N PHE A 171 -14.14 -15.66 -21.63
CA PHE A 171 -15.07 -14.66 -21.12
C PHE A 171 -16.36 -15.26 -20.50
N ALA A 172 -16.28 -16.48 -19.97
CA ALA A 172 -17.42 -17.20 -19.43
C ALA A 172 -17.92 -16.59 -18.10
N GLU A 173 -19.23 -16.36 -17.99
CA GLU A 173 -19.88 -15.86 -16.79
C GLU A 173 -19.70 -16.80 -15.59
N ASP A 174 -19.76 -18.11 -15.81
CA ASP A 174 -19.58 -19.11 -14.74
C ASP A 174 -18.18 -19.04 -14.11
N ALA A 175 -17.13 -18.80 -14.90
CA ALA A 175 -15.76 -18.64 -14.40
C ALA A 175 -15.65 -17.38 -13.54
N TYR A 176 -16.26 -16.28 -13.96
CA TYR A 176 -16.35 -15.05 -13.17
C TYR A 176 -17.08 -15.29 -11.85
N ASN A 177 -18.29 -15.85 -11.89
CA ASN A 177 -19.11 -16.11 -10.71
C ASN A 177 -18.38 -17.00 -9.69
N ALA A 178 -17.71 -18.04 -10.14
CA ALA A 178 -16.90 -18.93 -9.29
C ALA A 178 -15.75 -18.17 -8.60
N ALA A 179 -15.05 -17.28 -9.31
CA ALA A 179 -13.99 -16.46 -8.73
C ALA A 179 -14.55 -15.42 -7.76
N VAL A 180 -15.70 -14.80 -8.06
CA VAL A 180 -16.40 -13.85 -7.18
C VAL A 180 -16.78 -14.49 -5.84
N GLU A 181 -17.38 -15.68 -5.86
CA GLU A 181 -17.78 -16.35 -4.61
C GLU A 181 -16.57 -16.64 -3.69
N LYS A 182 -15.47 -17.08 -4.27
CA LYS A 182 -14.20 -17.27 -3.54
C LYS A 182 -13.63 -15.94 -3.02
N GLY A 183 -13.65 -14.91 -3.87
CA GLY A 183 -13.23 -13.56 -3.53
C GLY A 183 -14.04 -12.96 -2.39
N LYS A 184 -15.37 -13.09 -2.40
CA LYS A 184 -16.26 -12.66 -1.30
C LYS A 184 -15.91 -13.34 0.02
N GLY A 185 -15.63 -14.65 -0.01
CA GLY A 185 -15.17 -15.40 1.17
C GLY A 185 -13.87 -14.83 1.74
N LEU A 186 -12.89 -14.55 0.87
CA LEU A 186 -11.63 -13.91 1.27
C LEU A 186 -11.85 -12.53 1.89
N ILE A 187 -12.54 -11.63 1.18
CA ILE A 187 -12.80 -10.25 1.61
C ILE A 187 -13.51 -10.21 2.96
N LYS A 188 -14.51 -11.08 3.16
CA LYS A 188 -15.22 -11.23 4.43
C LYS A 188 -14.27 -11.66 5.55
N SER A 189 -13.39 -12.64 5.28
CA SER A 189 -12.42 -13.12 6.29
C SER A 189 -11.42 -12.05 6.70
N CYS A 190 -11.13 -11.09 5.83
CA CYS A 190 -10.25 -9.94 6.09
C CYS A 190 -10.96 -8.77 6.81
N GLY A 191 -12.28 -8.85 7.03
CA GLY A 191 -13.05 -7.81 7.72
C GLY A 191 -13.56 -6.69 6.81
N TYR A 192 -13.57 -6.89 5.50
CA TYR A 192 -14.35 -6.06 4.58
C TYR A 192 -15.78 -6.56 4.48
N LYS A 193 -16.70 -5.72 4.02
CA LYS A 193 -18.08 -6.09 3.73
C LYS A 193 -18.21 -6.45 2.24
N PRO A 194 -18.44 -7.72 1.89
CA PRO A 194 -18.43 -8.17 0.50
C PRO A 194 -19.42 -7.42 -0.41
N ASP A 195 -20.57 -7.01 0.15
CA ASP A 195 -21.61 -6.31 -0.60
C ASP A 195 -21.26 -4.85 -0.92
N GLU A 196 -20.27 -4.29 -0.24
CA GLU A 196 -19.73 -2.93 -0.49
C GLU A 196 -18.51 -2.96 -1.42
N VAL A 197 -18.00 -4.14 -1.78
CA VAL A 197 -16.80 -4.30 -2.60
C VAL A 197 -17.17 -4.63 -4.03
N PRO A 198 -16.84 -3.78 -5.01
CA PRO A 198 -17.06 -4.08 -6.43
C PRO A 198 -16.17 -5.22 -6.90
N PHE A 199 -16.76 -6.17 -7.65
CA PHE A 199 -16.05 -7.21 -8.38
C PHE A 199 -16.20 -6.93 -9.88
N ILE A 200 -15.08 -6.81 -10.59
CA ILE A 200 -15.07 -6.38 -12.01
C ILE A 200 -14.36 -7.43 -12.84
N PRO A 201 -15.04 -8.07 -13.82
CA PRO A 201 -14.38 -8.98 -14.75
C PRO A 201 -13.55 -8.17 -15.74
N VAL A 202 -12.26 -8.51 -15.88
CA VAL A 202 -11.33 -7.82 -16.78
C VAL A 202 -10.45 -8.81 -17.54
N SER A 203 -9.96 -8.38 -18.70
CA SER A 203 -8.79 -8.97 -19.33
C SER A 203 -7.69 -7.92 -19.42
N GLY A 204 -6.71 -7.99 -18.54
CA GLY A 204 -5.54 -7.12 -18.59
C GLY A 204 -4.75 -7.25 -19.88
N TRP A 205 -4.79 -8.43 -20.51
CA TRP A 205 -4.12 -8.69 -21.78
C TRP A 205 -4.88 -8.10 -22.98
N LYS A 206 -6.21 -8.25 -23.04
CA LYS A 206 -7.04 -7.80 -24.17
C LYS A 206 -7.60 -6.39 -24.00
N GLY A 207 -7.55 -5.80 -22.77
CA GLY A 207 -8.10 -4.49 -22.47
C GLY A 207 -9.60 -4.49 -22.11
N ASP A 208 -10.23 -5.68 -22.01
CA ASP A 208 -11.65 -5.79 -21.73
C ASP A 208 -11.98 -5.24 -20.32
N ASN A 209 -12.99 -4.35 -20.24
CA ASN A 209 -13.47 -3.69 -19.03
C ASN A 209 -12.42 -2.89 -18.24
N LEU A 210 -11.30 -2.52 -18.84
CA LEU A 210 -10.35 -1.62 -18.21
C LEU A 210 -10.86 -0.17 -18.27
N VAL A 211 -10.84 0.41 -19.46
CA VAL A 211 -11.31 1.79 -19.73
C VAL A 211 -12.65 1.78 -20.45
N LYS A 212 -12.84 0.83 -21.38
CA LYS A 212 -14.06 0.66 -22.17
C LYS A 212 -14.75 -0.65 -21.81
N LYS A 213 -16.08 -0.65 -21.94
CA LYS A 213 -16.87 -1.89 -21.74
C LYS A 213 -16.47 -2.94 -22.78
N SER A 214 -16.39 -4.18 -22.30
CA SER A 214 -16.07 -5.34 -23.14
C SER A 214 -17.23 -5.70 -24.05
N GLU A 215 -16.94 -5.97 -25.31
CA GLU A 215 -17.90 -6.58 -26.25
C GLU A 215 -18.01 -8.10 -26.05
N ASN A 216 -17.01 -8.71 -25.42
CA ASN A 216 -16.94 -10.15 -25.18
C ASN A 216 -17.72 -10.61 -23.93
N MET A 217 -18.06 -9.70 -23.04
CA MET A 217 -18.78 -9.95 -21.77
C MET A 217 -20.13 -9.26 -21.74
N GLY A 218 -20.99 -9.50 -22.73
CA GLY A 218 -22.34 -8.89 -22.83
C GLY A 218 -23.27 -9.22 -21.67
N TRP A 219 -22.95 -10.26 -20.88
CA TRP A 219 -23.65 -10.61 -19.64
C TRP A 219 -23.32 -9.65 -18.48
N TYR A 220 -22.17 -8.95 -18.54
CA TYR A 220 -21.76 -8.01 -17.48
C TYR A 220 -22.28 -6.60 -17.76
N SER A 221 -23.22 -6.14 -16.97
CA SER A 221 -23.82 -4.79 -17.07
C SER A 221 -23.17 -3.76 -16.13
N GLY A 222 -22.17 -4.17 -15.33
CA GLY A 222 -21.53 -3.32 -14.34
C GLY A 222 -20.57 -2.28 -14.92
N LYS A 223 -19.79 -1.68 -14.05
CA LYS A 223 -18.80 -0.63 -14.36
C LYS A 223 -17.51 -1.21 -14.92
N THR A 224 -16.81 -0.44 -15.75
CA THR A 224 -15.42 -0.68 -16.06
C THR A 224 -14.53 -0.39 -14.85
N LEU A 225 -13.25 -0.77 -14.90
CA LEU A 225 -12.29 -0.48 -13.84
C LEU A 225 -12.13 1.04 -13.66
N LEU A 226 -12.04 1.80 -14.76
CA LEU A 226 -11.97 3.26 -14.73
C LEU A 226 -13.21 3.89 -14.08
N GLU A 227 -14.40 3.45 -14.46
CA GLU A 227 -15.66 3.96 -13.88
C GLU A 227 -15.76 3.64 -12.39
N ALA A 228 -15.24 2.50 -11.95
CA ALA A 228 -15.25 2.11 -10.55
C ALA A 228 -14.23 2.90 -9.70
N PHE A 229 -13.14 3.37 -10.27
CA PHE A 229 -12.20 4.24 -9.56
C PHE A 229 -12.87 5.56 -9.14
N ASP A 230 -13.81 6.08 -9.91
CA ASP A 230 -14.56 7.29 -9.56
C ASP A 230 -15.58 7.09 -8.41
N ASP A 231 -15.77 5.87 -7.93
CA ASP A 231 -16.60 5.58 -6.75
C ASP A 231 -15.82 5.62 -5.44
N PHE A 232 -14.50 5.61 -5.49
CA PHE A 232 -13.69 5.81 -4.29
C PHE A 232 -13.99 7.16 -3.65
N LYS A 233 -13.79 7.24 -2.36
CA LYS A 233 -13.95 8.47 -1.58
C LYS A 233 -12.58 8.94 -1.15
N ALA A 234 -12.29 10.21 -1.38
CA ALA A 234 -11.09 10.80 -0.82
C ALA A 234 -11.14 10.69 0.72
N PRO A 235 -10.05 10.25 1.37
CA PRO A 235 -9.98 10.25 2.82
C PRO A 235 -10.07 11.70 3.34
N GLU A 236 -10.59 11.87 4.55
CA GLU A 236 -10.48 13.14 5.24
C GLU A 236 -8.98 13.40 5.51
N LYS A 237 -8.50 14.56 5.05
CA LYS A 237 -7.10 14.95 5.28
C LYS A 237 -6.94 15.46 6.71
N PRO A 238 -6.16 14.81 7.59
CA PRO A 238 -5.96 15.26 8.96
C PRO A 238 -4.96 16.43 9.04
N THR A 239 -5.22 17.51 8.28
CA THR A 239 -4.37 18.71 8.22
C THR A 239 -4.34 19.50 9.53
N GLY A 240 -5.41 19.40 10.35
CA GLY A 240 -5.48 20.03 11.67
C GLY A 240 -4.67 19.33 12.76
N LYS A 241 -4.06 18.17 12.48
CA LYS A 241 -3.19 17.46 13.42
C LYS A 241 -1.73 17.93 13.29
N PRO A 242 -0.88 17.68 14.29
CA PRO A 242 0.57 17.88 14.19
C PRO A 242 1.17 17.13 13.00
N LEU A 243 2.22 17.70 12.39
CA LEU A 243 2.93 17.10 11.27
C LEU A 243 3.51 15.73 11.63
N ARG A 244 3.21 14.72 10.82
CA ARG A 244 3.83 13.39 10.83
C ARG A 244 4.18 12.98 9.41
N LEU A 245 5.46 12.76 9.16
CA LEU A 245 5.97 12.31 7.88
C LEU A 245 7.00 11.17 8.11
N PRO A 246 6.61 9.91 7.94
CA PRO A 246 7.54 8.78 7.96
C PRO A 246 8.50 8.86 6.78
N ILE A 247 9.79 8.71 7.06
CA ILE A 247 10.85 8.74 6.05
C ILE A 247 10.92 7.39 5.34
N GLN A 248 10.68 7.41 4.03
CA GLN A 248 10.73 6.24 3.17
C GLN A 248 12.14 5.96 2.66
N ASP A 249 12.86 7.01 2.23
CA ASP A 249 14.25 6.94 1.80
C ASP A 249 14.96 8.29 1.99
N VAL A 250 16.28 8.29 1.87
CA VAL A 250 17.11 9.52 2.01
C VAL A 250 18.18 9.55 0.93
N TYR A 251 18.11 10.53 0.07
CA TYR A 251 19.06 10.75 -1.01
C TYR A 251 20.06 11.87 -0.64
N SER A 252 21.28 11.78 -1.18
CA SER A 252 22.24 12.87 -1.17
C SER A 252 22.44 13.32 -2.59
N ILE A 253 22.02 14.54 -2.91
CA ILE A 253 22.06 15.08 -4.26
C ILE A 253 23.11 16.17 -4.32
N THR A 254 24.09 16.02 -5.23
CA THR A 254 25.17 16.99 -5.40
C THR A 254 24.60 18.38 -5.73
N GLY A 255 25.00 19.40 -4.96
CA GLY A 255 24.51 20.78 -5.13
C GLY A 255 23.18 21.08 -4.44
N VAL A 256 22.41 20.06 -4.03
CA VAL A 256 21.13 20.20 -3.32
C VAL A 256 21.30 19.89 -1.82
N GLY A 257 21.91 18.77 -1.51
CA GLY A 257 22.13 18.31 -0.12
C GLY A 257 21.35 17.04 0.24
N THR A 258 20.90 16.97 1.49
CA THR A 258 20.09 15.85 2.00
C THR A 258 18.64 16.02 1.57
N VAL A 259 18.12 15.02 0.85
CA VAL A 259 16.75 14.99 0.30
C VAL A 259 16.04 13.72 0.79
N PRO A 260 15.33 13.79 1.92
CA PRO A 260 14.43 12.72 2.32
C PRO A 260 13.19 12.69 1.42
N VAL A 261 12.57 11.51 1.31
CA VAL A 261 11.28 11.31 0.64
C VAL A 261 10.34 10.57 1.58
N GLY A 262 9.06 10.87 1.47
CA GLY A 262 8.01 10.22 2.24
C GLY A 262 6.63 10.81 1.97
N ARG A 263 5.62 10.22 2.62
CA ARG A 263 4.25 10.71 2.59
C ARG A 263 3.96 11.55 3.84
N VAL A 264 3.31 12.69 3.66
CA VAL A 264 2.73 13.43 4.78
C VAL A 264 1.50 12.66 5.28
N GLU A 265 1.56 12.09 6.48
CA GLU A 265 0.43 11.35 7.06
C GLU A 265 -0.56 12.28 7.76
N THR A 266 -0.05 13.28 8.47
CA THR A 266 -0.88 14.29 9.15
C THR A 266 -0.22 15.65 9.09
N GLY A 267 -1.02 16.71 9.23
CA GLY A 267 -0.56 18.09 9.29
C GLY A 267 -0.21 18.69 7.93
N GLU A 268 0.51 19.79 7.98
CA GLU A 268 0.99 20.54 6.81
C GLU A 268 2.49 20.82 6.95
N MET A 269 3.14 21.06 5.82
CA MET A 269 4.56 21.32 5.71
C MET A 269 4.83 22.45 4.71
N LYS A 270 5.73 23.38 5.06
CA LYS A 270 6.06 24.57 4.25
C LYS A 270 7.56 24.85 4.25
N PRO A 271 8.12 25.40 3.18
CA PRO A 271 9.49 25.93 3.19
C PRO A 271 9.67 26.96 4.32
N GLY A 272 10.83 26.92 4.99
CA GLY A 272 11.14 27.74 6.17
C GLY A 272 10.64 27.17 7.51
N GLN A 273 9.87 26.09 7.50
CA GLN A 273 9.36 25.46 8.73
C GLN A 273 10.48 24.72 9.46
N LYS A 274 10.55 24.91 10.78
CA LYS A 274 11.43 24.14 11.67
C LYS A 274 10.87 22.75 11.88
N ILE A 275 11.75 21.75 11.85
CA ILE A 275 11.38 20.35 12.02
C ILE A 275 12.31 19.62 13.00
N VAL A 276 11.82 18.50 13.50
CA VAL A 276 12.59 17.54 14.29
C VAL A 276 12.42 16.14 13.68
N VAL A 277 13.50 15.39 13.66
CA VAL A 277 13.50 13.99 13.20
C VAL A 277 13.63 13.06 14.41
N MET A 278 12.67 12.18 14.61
CA MET A 278 12.69 11.21 15.69
C MET A 278 13.06 9.82 15.17
N PRO A 279 13.84 9.00 15.93
CA PRO A 279 14.18 9.14 17.35
C PRO A 279 15.48 9.93 17.63
N SER A 280 16.18 10.43 16.61
CA SER A 280 17.50 11.07 16.80
C SER A 280 17.42 12.43 17.51
N GLY A 281 16.26 13.11 17.47
CA GLY A 281 16.11 14.48 17.98
C GLY A 281 16.79 15.54 17.10
N ALA A 282 17.32 15.16 15.91
CA ALA A 282 17.99 16.09 15.01
C ALA A 282 17.00 17.17 14.54
N GLN A 283 17.41 18.43 14.63
CA GLN A 283 16.58 19.57 14.25
C GLN A 283 17.13 20.26 13.02
N GLY A 284 16.21 20.75 12.19
CA GLY A 284 16.54 21.44 10.95
C GLY A 284 15.40 22.32 10.45
N GLU A 285 15.56 22.76 9.20
CA GLU A 285 14.60 23.62 8.52
C GLU A 285 14.35 23.07 7.10
N ILE A 286 13.09 23.09 6.66
CA ILE A 286 12.71 22.75 5.30
C ILE A 286 13.16 23.88 4.36
N LYS A 287 13.97 23.54 3.36
CA LYS A 287 14.45 24.53 2.37
C LYS A 287 13.52 24.60 1.16
N SER A 288 13.13 23.46 0.61
CA SER A 288 12.21 23.34 -0.52
C SER A 288 11.44 22.02 -0.44
N ILE A 289 10.30 21.96 -1.09
CA ILE A 289 9.45 20.77 -1.20
C ILE A 289 9.20 20.53 -2.68
N GLU A 290 9.33 19.30 -3.12
CA GLU A 290 9.10 18.91 -4.50
C GLU A 290 8.22 17.66 -4.56
N SER A 291 7.34 17.61 -5.54
CA SER A 291 6.61 16.41 -5.94
C SER A 291 6.70 16.28 -7.45
N HIS A 292 7.17 15.11 -7.92
CA HIS A 292 7.29 14.79 -9.35
C HIS A 292 8.01 15.87 -10.20
N HIS A 293 9.16 16.35 -9.70
CA HIS A 293 10.00 17.38 -10.34
C HIS A 293 9.36 18.79 -10.42
N ALA A 294 8.28 19.03 -9.67
CA ALA A 294 7.68 20.35 -9.52
C ALA A 294 7.87 20.84 -8.08
N GLU A 295 8.35 22.04 -7.91
CA GLU A 295 8.45 22.69 -6.60
C GLU A 295 7.06 23.07 -6.10
N LEU A 296 6.79 22.78 -4.81
CA LEU A 296 5.52 23.05 -4.17
C LEU A 296 5.66 24.15 -3.11
N PRO A 297 4.69 25.07 -3.01
CA PRO A 297 4.66 26.08 -1.96
C PRO A 297 4.33 25.51 -0.57
N SER A 298 3.69 24.36 -0.54
CA SER A 298 3.34 23.61 0.68
C SER A 298 2.99 22.17 0.32
N ALA A 299 3.01 21.27 1.32
CA ALA A 299 2.50 19.92 1.23
C ALA A 299 1.56 19.65 2.41
N GLU A 300 0.55 18.83 2.19
CA GLU A 300 -0.45 18.46 3.19
C GLU A 300 -0.64 16.94 3.29
N ALA A 301 -1.40 16.51 4.29
CA ALA A 301 -1.70 15.10 4.49
C ALA A 301 -2.19 14.43 3.20
N GLY A 302 -1.58 13.29 2.84
CA GLY A 302 -1.80 12.53 1.61
C GLY A 302 -0.76 12.76 0.52
N ASP A 303 0.04 13.83 0.57
CA ASP A 303 1.04 14.15 -0.46
C ASP A 303 2.30 13.29 -0.31
N ASN A 304 2.76 12.72 -1.43
CA ASN A 304 4.07 12.08 -1.55
C ASN A 304 5.09 13.09 -2.06
N ILE A 305 6.11 13.36 -1.25
CA ILE A 305 7.05 14.45 -1.50
C ILE A 305 8.51 14.04 -1.28
N GLY A 306 9.39 14.73 -2.01
CA GLY A 306 10.80 14.90 -1.66
C GLY A 306 11.01 16.30 -1.12
N PHE A 307 11.91 16.48 -0.16
CA PHE A 307 12.16 17.80 0.41
C PHE A 307 13.61 17.97 0.81
N ASN A 308 14.12 19.19 0.64
CA ASN A 308 15.49 19.53 0.99
C ASN A 308 15.55 20.06 2.42
N LEU A 309 16.54 19.58 3.21
CA LEU A 309 16.76 19.97 4.60
C LEU A 309 18.02 20.84 4.76
N ARG A 310 17.91 21.83 5.62
CA ARG A 310 19.04 22.59 6.17
C ARG A 310 19.28 22.16 7.61
N GLY A 311 20.56 21.92 7.97
CA GLY A 311 20.96 21.60 9.34
C GLY A 311 20.89 20.12 9.70
N ILE A 312 20.45 19.25 8.79
CA ILE A 312 20.42 17.79 8.99
C ILE A 312 21.24 17.14 7.87
N GLU A 313 22.19 16.30 8.25
CA GLU A 313 22.99 15.51 7.32
C GLU A 313 22.37 14.13 7.09
N LYS A 314 22.72 13.47 5.98
CA LYS A 314 22.21 12.12 5.65
C LYS A 314 22.45 11.09 6.76
N LYS A 315 23.51 11.24 7.57
CA LYS A 315 23.83 10.33 8.69
C LYS A 315 22.84 10.44 9.87
N ASP A 316 22.14 11.59 10.00
CA ASP A 316 21.26 11.92 11.13
C ASP A 316 19.80 11.49 10.88
N ILE A 317 19.49 11.03 9.67
CA ILE A 317 18.15 10.65 9.23
C ILE A 317 18.22 9.38 8.37
N LYS A 318 17.26 8.48 8.56
CA LYS A 318 17.18 7.22 7.82
C LYS A 318 15.74 6.76 7.65
N ARG A 319 15.53 5.79 6.78
CA ARG A 319 14.26 5.10 6.62
C ARG A 319 13.74 4.60 7.99
N GLY A 320 12.45 4.85 8.23
CA GLY A 320 11.76 4.48 9.46
C GLY A 320 11.80 5.54 10.55
N ASP A 321 12.58 6.61 10.39
CA ASP A 321 12.47 7.79 11.22
C ASP A 321 11.20 8.56 10.85
N VAL A 322 10.71 9.40 11.77
CA VAL A 322 9.52 10.23 11.53
C VAL A 322 9.85 11.69 11.79
N LEU A 323 9.46 12.52 10.82
CA LEU A 323 9.60 13.96 10.90
C LEU A 323 8.33 14.57 11.48
N GLY A 324 8.50 15.55 12.36
CA GLY A 324 7.45 16.37 12.93
C GLY A 324 7.94 17.79 13.26
N THR A 325 7.17 18.53 14.02
CA THR A 325 7.57 19.87 14.49
C THR A 325 8.16 19.83 15.90
N PRO A 326 9.08 20.75 16.28
CA PRO A 326 9.69 20.74 17.60
C PRO A 326 8.73 20.96 18.77
N ASP A 327 7.62 21.65 18.53
CA ASP A 327 6.55 21.92 19.49
C ASP A 327 5.61 20.72 19.71
N ALA A 328 5.55 19.80 18.72
CA ALA A 328 4.77 18.58 18.79
C ALA A 328 5.54 17.40 18.15
N PRO A 329 6.66 16.96 18.75
CA PRO A 329 7.51 15.92 18.18
C PRO A 329 6.77 14.58 18.08
N PRO A 330 7.10 13.73 17.07
CA PRO A 330 6.59 12.36 17.01
C PRO A 330 6.92 11.55 18.27
N ALA A 331 5.96 10.78 18.75
CA ALA A 331 6.18 9.90 19.89
C ALA A 331 7.13 8.74 19.49
N VAL A 332 7.97 8.33 20.44
CA VAL A 332 8.92 7.22 20.24
C VAL A 332 8.76 6.22 21.39
N ALA A 333 8.46 4.98 21.05
CA ALA A 333 8.24 3.93 22.04
C ALA A 333 9.50 3.07 22.24
N LYS A 334 9.82 2.79 23.50
CA LYS A 334 10.66 1.69 23.96
C LYS A 334 9.83 0.47 24.31
N GLU A 335 8.61 0.67 24.82
CA GLU A 335 7.60 -0.36 25.06
C GLU A 335 6.21 0.22 24.89
N PHE A 336 5.29 -0.59 24.37
CA PHE A 336 3.89 -0.21 24.20
C PHE A 336 2.93 -1.38 24.36
N LYS A 337 1.68 -1.10 24.72
CA LYS A 337 0.57 -2.03 24.64
C LYS A 337 -0.10 -1.97 23.30
N ALA A 338 -0.42 -3.11 22.74
CA ALA A 338 -1.09 -3.23 21.47
C ALA A 338 -2.20 -4.28 21.51
N GLN A 339 -3.21 -4.08 20.70
CA GLN A 339 -4.15 -5.14 20.33
C GLN A 339 -3.66 -5.76 19.04
N ILE A 340 -3.47 -7.08 19.03
CA ILE A 340 -3.05 -7.84 17.85
C ILE A 340 -4.10 -8.89 17.48
N ILE A 341 -4.11 -9.28 16.21
CA ILE A 341 -4.78 -10.48 15.71
C ILE A 341 -3.73 -11.40 15.08
N VAL A 342 -3.73 -12.67 15.45
CA VAL A 342 -2.80 -13.67 14.88
C VAL A 342 -3.36 -14.17 13.55
N ILE A 343 -2.63 -13.91 12.46
CA ILE A 343 -3.04 -14.23 11.08
C ILE A 343 -2.49 -15.58 10.64
N HIS A 344 -1.24 -15.85 11.00
CA HIS A 344 -0.53 -17.06 10.61
C HIS A 344 0.55 -17.41 11.64
N HIS A 345 0.65 -18.68 11.99
CA HIS A 345 1.79 -19.27 12.72
C HIS A 345 1.71 -20.79 12.61
N PRO A 346 2.81 -21.51 12.40
CA PRO A 346 2.78 -22.98 12.26
C PRO A 346 2.31 -23.70 13.51
N THR A 347 2.48 -23.10 14.70
CA THR A 347 2.08 -23.66 15.99
C THR A 347 1.30 -22.64 16.82
N ALA A 348 1.95 -21.99 17.76
CA ALA A 348 1.40 -20.94 18.61
C ALA A 348 2.49 -19.95 19.00
N ILE A 349 2.11 -18.71 19.28
CA ILE A 349 3.00 -17.64 19.75
C ILE A 349 3.02 -17.69 21.29
N ALA A 350 4.20 -17.57 21.89
CA ALA A 350 4.39 -17.47 23.33
C ALA A 350 5.11 -16.15 23.70
N PRO A 351 5.03 -15.68 24.96
CA PRO A 351 5.85 -14.56 25.42
C PRO A 351 7.35 -14.80 25.16
N GLY A 352 8.06 -13.75 24.77
CA GLY A 352 9.45 -13.82 24.32
C GLY A 352 9.63 -13.98 22.82
N TYR A 353 8.56 -14.23 22.06
CA TYR A 353 8.62 -14.27 20.60
C TYR A 353 9.01 -12.91 20.01
N THR A 354 9.98 -12.91 19.08
CA THR A 354 10.61 -11.69 18.57
C THR A 354 10.56 -11.63 17.04
N PRO A 355 9.40 -11.36 16.44
CA PRO A 355 9.25 -11.14 15.00
C PRO A 355 9.82 -9.77 14.58
N VAL A 356 9.86 -9.52 13.27
CA VAL A 356 10.10 -8.19 12.73
C VAL A 356 8.79 -7.41 12.68
N MET A 357 8.76 -6.28 13.38
CA MET A 357 7.66 -5.32 13.33
C MET A 357 7.85 -4.37 12.15
N HIS A 358 6.81 -4.19 11.37
CA HIS A 358 6.66 -3.21 10.31
C HIS A 358 5.63 -2.18 10.76
N ALA A 359 6.03 -0.94 10.98
CA ALA A 359 5.17 0.17 11.32
C ALA A 359 5.49 1.33 10.37
N HIS A 360 4.50 1.80 9.58
CA HIS A 360 4.74 2.73 8.47
C HIS A 360 5.98 2.32 7.66
N THR A 361 7.04 3.13 7.59
CA THR A 361 8.30 2.82 6.88
C THR A 361 9.35 2.11 7.74
N ALA A 362 9.12 2.01 9.07
CA ALA A 362 10.05 1.38 10.00
C ALA A 362 9.99 -0.14 9.96
N GLN A 363 11.16 -0.78 10.05
CA GLN A 363 11.34 -2.22 10.20
C GLN A 363 12.29 -2.48 11.36
N VAL A 364 11.80 -3.14 12.41
CA VAL A 364 12.56 -3.38 13.63
C VAL A 364 12.12 -4.68 14.29
N ALA A 365 13.06 -5.49 14.77
CA ALA A 365 12.71 -6.65 15.58
C ALA A 365 12.03 -6.16 16.87
N ALA A 366 10.93 -6.83 17.26
CA ALA A 366 10.15 -6.43 18.43
C ALA A 366 9.69 -7.67 19.21
N THR A 367 10.01 -7.70 20.49
CA THR A 367 9.67 -8.82 21.36
C THR A 367 8.29 -8.62 21.95
N ILE A 368 7.42 -9.60 21.82
CA ILE A 368 6.18 -9.67 22.59
C ILE A 368 6.53 -10.15 23.99
N THR A 369 6.59 -9.22 24.93
CA THR A 369 7.07 -9.50 26.29
C THR A 369 6.02 -10.15 27.17
N GLU A 370 4.75 -9.80 26.97
CA GLU A 370 3.65 -10.24 27.82
C GLU A 370 2.33 -10.31 27.04
N PHE A 371 1.51 -11.30 27.33
CA PHE A 371 0.11 -11.36 26.92
C PHE A 371 -0.77 -10.93 28.08
N LEU A 372 -1.50 -9.82 27.93
CA LEU A 372 -2.34 -9.28 28.99
C LEU A 372 -3.74 -9.90 29.00
N GLY A 373 -4.24 -10.32 27.82
CA GLY A 373 -5.52 -11.01 27.73
C GLY A 373 -5.95 -11.27 26.30
N LYS A 374 -6.72 -12.35 26.08
CA LYS A 374 -7.43 -12.58 24.82
C LYS A 374 -8.72 -11.79 24.79
N ILE A 375 -9.05 -11.30 23.62
CA ILE A 375 -10.24 -10.49 23.38
C ILE A 375 -11.12 -11.20 22.36
N ASN A 376 -12.39 -11.25 22.63
CA ASN A 376 -13.39 -11.68 21.66
C ASN A 376 -13.47 -10.62 20.54
N PRO A 377 -13.15 -10.95 19.28
CA PRO A 377 -13.13 -9.97 18.20
C PRO A 377 -14.52 -9.43 17.82
N GLN A 378 -15.61 -10.10 18.23
CA GLN A 378 -16.99 -9.67 17.94
C GLN A 378 -17.55 -8.74 19.01
N THR A 379 -17.28 -9.04 20.29
CA THR A 379 -17.84 -8.30 21.44
C THR A 379 -16.87 -7.28 22.03
N GLY A 380 -15.56 -7.42 21.78
CA GLY A 380 -14.51 -6.63 22.42
C GLY A 380 -14.25 -7.00 23.89
N ALA A 381 -14.97 -7.97 24.43
CA ALA A 381 -14.81 -8.42 25.82
C ALA A 381 -13.54 -9.26 25.97
N MET A 382 -12.98 -9.24 27.19
CA MET A 382 -11.84 -10.09 27.55
C MET A 382 -12.33 -11.50 27.83
N ASP A 383 -11.84 -12.48 27.06
CA ASP A 383 -12.22 -13.90 27.17
C ASP A 383 -11.28 -14.66 28.13
N GLU A 384 -9.99 -14.32 28.18
CA GLU A 384 -8.97 -15.00 28.98
C GLU A 384 -7.91 -14.00 29.43
N GLU A 385 -7.60 -13.92 30.72
CA GLU A 385 -6.53 -13.11 31.26
C GLU A 385 -5.19 -13.89 31.26
N ASN A 386 -4.10 -13.17 30.90
CA ASN A 386 -2.73 -13.70 30.90
C ASN A 386 -2.58 -15.06 30.20
N PRO A 387 -3.03 -15.22 28.93
CA PRO A 387 -2.94 -16.49 28.23
C PRO A 387 -1.48 -16.91 28.04
N LYS A 388 -1.22 -18.21 28.11
CA LYS A 388 0.14 -18.76 27.94
C LYS A 388 0.60 -18.77 26.49
N PHE A 389 -0.32 -18.81 25.54
CA PHE A 389 -0.05 -18.80 24.10
C PHE A 389 -1.23 -18.23 23.31
N LEU A 390 -0.92 -17.76 22.10
CA LEU A 390 -1.91 -17.31 21.12
C LEU A 390 -1.84 -18.21 19.88
N LYS A 391 -3.00 -18.55 19.32
CA LYS A 391 -3.15 -19.33 18.08
C LYS A 391 -3.66 -18.44 16.95
N VAL A 392 -3.61 -18.97 15.75
CA VAL A 392 -4.20 -18.33 14.55
C VAL A 392 -5.68 -18.07 14.80
N GLY A 393 -6.11 -16.82 14.54
CA GLY A 393 -7.45 -16.31 14.79
C GLY A 393 -7.66 -15.67 16.17
N ASP A 394 -6.74 -15.86 17.12
CA ASP A 394 -6.83 -15.19 18.42
C ASP A 394 -6.58 -13.67 18.26
N SER A 395 -7.39 -12.87 18.96
CA SER A 395 -7.15 -11.45 19.20
C SER A 395 -6.74 -11.25 20.65
N ALA A 396 -5.70 -10.44 20.89
CA ALA A 396 -5.17 -10.25 22.25
C ALA A 396 -4.60 -8.86 22.48
N ILE A 397 -4.62 -8.42 23.74
CA ILE A 397 -3.80 -7.30 24.21
C ILE A 397 -2.46 -7.85 24.67
N VAL A 398 -1.40 -7.24 24.14
CA VAL A 398 -0.02 -7.66 24.40
C VAL A 398 0.86 -6.45 24.71
N LYS A 399 2.00 -6.68 25.40
CA LYS A 399 3.09 -5.72 25.48
C LYS A 399 4.15 -6.06 24.46
N ILE A 400 4.65 -5.04 23.77
CA ILE A 400 5.66 -5.18 22.73
C ILE A 400 6.81 -4.22 23.03
N ARG A 401 8.04 -4.76 22.95
CA ARG A 401 9.27 -4.01 23.13
C ARG A 401 10.14 -4.11 21.86
N PRO A 402 10.22 -3.05 21.04
CA PRO A 402 11.17 -2.96 19.94
C PRO A 402 12.60 -3.03 20.46
N VAL A 403 13.51 -3.68 19.72
CA VAL A 403 14.95 -3.78 20.10
C VAL A 403 15.69 -2.43 20.08
N ARG A 404 15.09 -1.43 19.46
CA ARG A 404 15.53 -0.03 19.48
C ARG A 404 14.33 0.89 19.58
N PRO A 405 14.48 2.10 20.16
CA PRO A 405 13.42 3.09 20.19
C PRO A 405 12.87 3.33 18.78
N THR A 406 11.54 3.25 18.64
CA THR A 406 10.89 3.30 17.33
C THR A 406 9.79 4.35 17.35
N PRO A 407 9.76 5.29 16.38
CA PRO A 407 8.68 6.23 16.25
C PRO A 407 7.39 5.48 15.94
N ILE A 408 6.40 5.62 16.82
CA ILE A 408 5.07 5.04 16.68
C ILE A 408 4.11 5.81 17.60
N GLU A 409 2.87 5.97 17.15
CA GLU A 409 1.85 6.72 17.90
C GLU A 409 0.73 5.80 18.37
N THR A 410 -0.13 6.29 19.27
CA THR A 410 -1.35 5.55 19.59
C THR A 410 -2.34 5.61 18.42
N PHE A 411 -3.02 4.50 18.18
CA PHE A 411 -4.02 4.42 17.10
C PHE A 411 -5.18 5.42 17.29
N GLN A 412 -5.49 5.75 18.52
CA GLN A 412 -6.58 6.68 18.84
C GLN A 412 -6.24 8.11 18.41
N GLU A 413 -5.00 8.55 18.60
CA GLU A 413 -4.57 9.91 18.28
C GLU A 413 -4.15 10.05 16.81
N PHE A 414 -3.37 9.08 16.34
CA PHE A 414 -2.85 9.04 14.95
C PHE A 414 -3.07 7.65 14.35
N PRO A 415 -4.28 7.37 13.80
CA PRO A 415 -4.58 6.07 13.21
C PRO A 415 -3.57 5.63 12.14
N GLU A 416 -3.05 6.57 11.37
CA GLU A 416 -2.07 6.36 10.30
C GLU A 416 -0.73 5.85 10.86
N MET A 417 -0.33 6.36 12.04
CA MET A 417 0.94 6.09 12.69
C MET A 417 0.88 4.99 13.75
N GLY A 418 -0.33 4.53 14.11
CA GLY A 418 -0.59 3.59 15.21
C GLY A 418 -0.84 2.14 14.76
N ARG A 419 -0.63 1.80 13.47
CA ARG A 419 -0.81 0.45 12.92
C ARG A 419 0.53 -0.21 12.69
N PHE A 420 0.58 -1.55 12.83
CA PHE A 420 1.78 -2.32 12.52
C PHE A 420 1.44 -3.76 12.13
N ALA A 421 2.39 -4.41 11.45
CA ALA A 421 2.38 -5.84 11.16
C ALA A 421 3.60 -6.51 11.80
N LEU A 422 3.44 -7.73 12.29
CA LEU A 422 4.52 -8.58 12.79
C LEU A 422 4.80 -9.69 11.78
N ARG A 423 6.04 -9.84 11.38
CA ARG A 423 6.46 -10.80 10.35
C ARG A 423 7.58 -11.69 10.83
N ASP A 424 7.52 -12.95 10.44
CA ASP A 424 8.57 -13.94 10.65
C ASP A 424 8.48 -15.04 9.58
N MET A 425 9.60 -15.71 9.30
CA MET A 425 9.69 -16.84 8.35
C MET A 425 9.05 -16.56 6.97
N GLY A 426 9.14 -15.31 6.51
CA GLY A 426 8.58 -14.91 5.22
C GLY A 426 7.06 -14.72 5.19
N ALA A 427 6.36 -14.79 6.34
CA ALA A 427 4.92 -14.63 6.45
C ALA A 427 4.54 -13.52 7.44
N THR A 428 3.34 -12.94 7.28
CA THR A 428 2.76 -12.03 8.27
C THR A 428 2.11 -12.87 9.36
N ILE A 429 2.68 -12.78 10.56
CA ILE A 429 2.29 -13.56 11.74
C ILE A 429 1.08 -12.94 12.43
N ALA A 430 1.14 -11.63 12.64
CA ALA A 430 0.07 -10.89 13.28
C ALA A 430 0.02 -9.46 12.75
N ALA A 431 -1.11 -8.82 12.97
CA ALA A 431 -1.32 -7.42 12.68
C ALA A 431 -1.93 -6.76 13.92
N GLY A 432 -1.64 -5.48 14.14
CA GLY A 432 -2.10 -4.84 15.35
C GLY A 432 -2.16 -3.32 15.31
N VAL A 433 -2.74 -2.79 16.38
CA VAL A 433 -2.84 -1.35 16.62
C VAL A 433 -2.32 -1.02 18.02
N VAL A 434 -1.59 0.09 18.12
CA VAL A 434 -1.05 0.60 19.37
C VAL A 434 -2.17 1.20 20.22
N LYS A 435 -2.29 0.75 21.45
CA LYS A 435 -3.27 1.27 22.41
C LYS A 435 -2.68 2.32 23.35
N GLU A 436 -1.45 2.09 23.81
CA GLU A 436 -0.80 2.92 24.83
C GLU A 436 0.72 2.78 24.71
N ILE A 437 1.46 3.87 24.78
CA ILE A 437 2.93 3.84 24.93
C ILE A 437 3.22 3.76 26.42
N THR A 438 3.79 2.63 26.87
CA THR A 438 4.07 2.36 28.29
C THR A 438 5.45 2.85 28.71
N GLU A 439 6.41 2.88 27.78
CA GLU A 439 7.74 3.44 27.99
C GLU A 439 8.15 4.27 26.76
N ALA A 440 8.19 5.58 26.93
CA ALA A 440 8.62 6.51 25.88
C ALA A 440 10.15 6.67 25.86
N HIS A 441 10.66 7.03 24.70
CA HIS A 441 12.05 7.47 24.51
C HIS A 441 12.07 8.98 24.35
N THR A 442 12.92 9.65 25.09
CA THR A 442 13.28 11.06 24.91
C THR A 442 14.70 11.10 24.37
N PRO A 443 14.97 11.82 23.25
CA PRO A 443 16.30 11.95 22.65
C PRO A 443 17.32 12.57 23.58
#